data_9d1426371762ee7869d5917ee2e13113
#
_entry.id   9d1426371762ee7869d5917ee2e13113
#
_cell.length_a   1.000
_cell.length_b   1.000
_cell.length_c   1.000
_cell.angle_alpha   90.00
_cell.angle_beta   90.00
_cell.angle_gamma   90.00
#
_symmetry.space_group_name_H-M   'P 1'
#
loop_
_entity.id
_entity.type
_entity.pdbx_description
1 polymer ?
#
loop_
_entity_poly.entity_id
_entity_poly.type
_entity_poly.pdbx_seq_one_letter_code
_entity_poly.pdbx_strand_id
1 'polypeptide(L)'
;MATALYVILTVFVPVLVAVVGLVVVQRLVPPERREVHNDVAGFIYAVLGVAYAVLLAFVLIAVWQDYKTAQTNVESEANELAGVYFLASRLPESERTNVQDLARRYARVMVEQEWPLMEQGETSPHADSLLRQLRLKLLQFDPRTRGEQVLYERG
;
A
#
# COMPACT_ATOMS: atom_id res chain seq x y z
N MET A 1 -8.12 15.75 -10.92
CA MET A 1 -8.61 15.87 -12.32
C MET A 1 -7.72 15.11 -13.31
N ALA A 2 -6.41 15.18 -13.23
CA ALA A 2 -5.50 14.43 -14.12
C ALA A 2 -5.68 12.90 -14.05
N THR A 3 -5.85 12.35 -12.84
CA THR A 3 -6.01 10.90 -12.62
C THR A 3 -7.29 10.33 -13.25
N ALA A 4 -8.40 11.05 -13.13
CA ALA A 4 -9.67 10.65 -13.76
C ALA A 4 -9.57 10.67 -15.28
N LEU A 5 -8.93 11.69 -15.85
CA LEU A 5 -8.67 11.78 -17.29
C LEU A 5 -7.78 10.63 -17.76
N TYR A 6 -6.75 10.26 -16.98
CA TYR A 6 -5.84 9.16 -17.31
C TYR A 6 -6.59 7.81 -17.33
N VAL A 7 -7.43 7.54 -16.32
CA VAL A 7 -8.25 6.32 -16.27
C VAL A 7 -9.22 6.25 -17.44
N ILE A 8 -9.91 7.35 -17.76
CA ILE A 8 -10.82 7.42 -18.90
C ILE A 8 -10.06 7.13 -20.19
N LEU A 9 -8.91 7.75 -20.41
CA LEU A 9 -8.10 7.57 -21.61
C LEU A 9 -7.61 6.12 -21.77
N THR A 10 -7.17 5.52 -20.65
CA THR A 10 -6.65 4.14 -20.63
C THR A 10 -7.73 3.10 -20.97
N VAL A 11 -9.00 3.38 -20.65
CA VAL A 11 -10.10 2.45 -20.93
C VAL A 11 -10.71 2.75 -22.32
N PHE A 12 -10.96 4.01 -22.64
CA PHE A 12 -11.68 4.37 -23.88
C PHE A 12 -10.83 4.20 -25.14
N VAL A 13 -9.52 4.47 -25.08
CA VAL A 13 -8.65 4.36 -26.26
C VAL A 13 -8.57 2.92 -26.76
N PRO A 14 -8.31 1.86 -25.96
CA PRO A 14 -8.32 0.49 -26.43
C PRO A 14 -9.69 0.03 -26.96
N VAL A 15 -10.78 0.46 -26.32
CA VAL A 15 -12.14 0.15 -26.78
C VAL A 15 -12.39 0.77 -28.17
N LEU A 16 -12.02 2.05 -28.34
CA LEU A 16 -12.15 2.73 -29.63
C LEU A 16 -11.33 2.04 -30.72
N VAL A 17 -10.08 1.67 -30.43
CA VAL A 17 -9.20 0.94 -31.36
C VAL A 17 -9.81 -0.42 -31.73
N ALA A 18 -10.38 -1.15 -30.79
CA ALA A 18 -11.04 -2.43 -31.04
C ALA A 18 -12.28 -2.28 -31.93
N VAL A 19 -13.12 -1.26 -31.67
CA VAL A 19 -14.31 -0.96 -32.47
C VAL A 19 -13.92 -0.55 -33.88
N VAL A 20 -12.94 0.34 -34.03
CA VAL A 20 -12.45 0.76 -35.37
C VAL A 20 -11.87 -0.43 -36.12
N GLY A 21 -11.04 -1.25 -35.46
CA GLY A 21 -10.50 -2.49 -36.03
C GLY A 21 -11.59 -3.44 -36.50
N LEU A 22 -12.64 -3.64 -35.68
CA LEU A 22 -13.80 -4.47 -36.06
C LEU A 22 -14.50 -3.92 -37.30
N VAL A 23 -14.77 -2.62 -37.38
CA VAL A 23 -15.43 -1.98 -38.54
C VAL A 23 -14.57 -2.11 -39.80
N VAL A 24 -13.25 -1.93 -39.69
CA VAL A 24 -12.31 -2.08 -40.79
C VAL A 24 -12.34 -3.53 -41.31
N VAL A 25 -12.26 -4.52 -40.44
CA VAL A 25 -12.33 -5.94 -40.82
C VAL A 25 -13.68 -6.26 -41.46
N GLN A 26 -14.79 -5.75 -40.94
CA GLN A 26 -16.13 -5.96 -41.50
C GLN A 26 -16.27 -5.37 -42.91
N ARG A 27 -15.58 -4.29 -43.23
CA ARG A 27 -15.61 -3.65 -44.55
C ARG A 27 -14.67 -4.31 -45.58
N LEU A 28 -13.53 -4.82 -45.12
CA LEU A 28 -12.49 -5.35 -46.01
C LEU A 28 -12.63 -6.85 -46.26
N VAL A 29 -13.27 -7.61 -45.37
CA VAL A 29 -13.36 -9.07 -45.46
C VAL A 29 -14.80 -9.50 -45.77
N PRO A 30 -15.07 -10.18 -46.89
CA PRO A 30 -16.40 -10.68 -47.27
C PRO A 30 -16.96 -11.67 -46.22
N PRO A 31 -18.29 -11.69 -46.01
CA PRO A 31 -18.93 -12.56 -45.02
C PRO A 31 -18.59 -14.05 -45.21
N GLU A 32 -18.55 -14.52 -46.43
CA GLU A 32 -18.29 -15.93 -46.75
C GLU A 32 -16.92 -16.43 -46.29
N ARG A 33 -15.90 -15.56 -46.27
CA ARG A 33 -14.57 -15.91 -45.77
C ARG A 33 -14.48 -15.87 -44.25
N ARG A 34 -15.37 -15.13 -43.58
CA ARG A 34 -15.41 -15.03 -42.13
C ARG A 34 -16.05 -16.26 -41.49
N GLU A 35 -17.10 -16.83 -42.11
CA GLU A 35 -17.82 -17.98 -41.56
C GLU A 35 -16.94 -19.21 -41.42
N VAL A 36 -16.10 -19.51 -42.42
CA VAL A 36 -15.22 -20.71 -42.45
C VAL A 36 -14.19 -20.70 -41.30
N HIS A 37 -13.77 -19.53 -40.83
CA HIS A 37 -12.73 -19.41 -39.79
C HIS A 37 -13.27 -18.99 -38.42
N ASN A 38 -14.56 -18.72 -38.33
CA ASN A 38 -15.18 -18.16 -37.12
C ASN A 38 -15.14 -19.16 -35.94
N ASP A 39 -15.37 -20.44 -36.19
CA ASP A 39 -15.37 -21.47 -35.15
C ASP A 39 -14.00 -21.68 -34.52
N VAL A 40 -12.94 -21.71 -35.36
CA VAL A 40 -11.56 -21.85 -34.88
C VAL A 40 -11.11 -20.60 -34.14
N ALA A 41 -11.42 -19.43 -34.69
CA ALA A 41 -11.12 -18.17 -34.06
C ALA A 41 -11.85 -18.03 -32.71
N GLY A 42 -13.13 -18.39 -32.66
CA GLY A 42 -13.94 -18.38 -31.43
C GLY A 42 -13.34 -19.25 -30.33
N PHE A 43 -12.88 -20.45 -30.67
CA PHE A 43 -12.22 -21.35 -29.73
C PHE A 43 -10.90 -20.77 -29.19
N ILE A 44 -10.05 -20.23 -30.07
CA ILE A 44 -8.78 -19.60 -29.68
C ILE A 44 -9.03 -18.42 -28.76
N TYR A 45 -9.99 -17.54 -29.09
CA TYR A 45 -10.34 -16.40 -28.22
C TYR A 45 -10.92 -16.84 -26.89
N ALA A 46 -11.70 -17.90 -26.82
CA ALA A 46 -12.21 -18.45 -25.59
C ALA A 46 -11.07 -18.91 -24.65
N VAL A 47 -10.10 -19.67 -25.19
CA VAL A 47 -8.93 -20.13 -24.44
C VAL A 47 -8.07 -18.96 -23.95
N LEU A 48 -7.78 -17.99 -24.84
CA LEU A 48 -7.04 -16.78 -24.48
C LEU A 48 -7.78 -15.94 -23.43
N GLY A 49 -9.09 -15.83 -23.54
CA GLY A 49 -9.94 -15.12 -22.58
C GLY A 49 -9.87 -15.72 -21.18
N VAL A 50 -9.93 -17.05 -21.09
CA VAL A 50 -9.78 -17.77 -19.82
C VAL A 50 -8.37 -17.57 -19.23
N ALA A 51 -7.32 -17.75 -20.05
CA ALA A 51 -5.95 -17.54 -19.60
C ALA A 51 -5.72 -16.10 -19.10
N TYR A 52 -6.24 -15.11 -19.84
CA TYR A 52 -6.18 -13.71 -19.44
C TYR A 52 -6.93 -13.44 -18.14
N ALA A 53 -8.14 -14.00 -17.97
CA ALA A 53 -8.93 -13.84 -16.76
C ALA A 53 -8.20 -14.40 -15.52
N VAL A 54 -7.54 -15.55 -15.66
CA VAL A 54 -6.74 -16.15 -14.58
C VAL A 54 -5.54 -15.27 -14.22
N LEU A 55 -4.80 -14.77 -15.23
CA LEU A 55 -3.67 -13.86 -14.97
C LEU A 55 -4.13 -12.57 -14.29
N LEU A 56 -5.25 -11.99 -14.74
CA LEU A 56 -5.81 -10.79 -14.13
C LEU A 56 -6.23 -11.03 -12.67
N ALA A 57 -6.82 -12.21 -12.39
CA ALA A 57 -7.17 -12.59 -11.03
C ALA A 57 -5.94 -12.67 -10.11
N PHE A 58 -4.83 -13.23 -10.56
CA PHE A 58 -3.58 -13.27 -9.80
C PHE A 58 -3.01 -11.87 -9.54
N VAL A 59 -3.01 -11.00 -10.54
CA VAL A 59 -2.56 -9.61 -10.37
C VAL A 59 -3.43 -8.88 -9.36
N LEU A 60 -4.75 -9.05 -9.43
CA LEU A 60 -5.69 -8.45 -8.47
C LEU A 60 -5.44 -8.93 -7.04
N ILE A 61 -5.23 -10.25 -6.86
CA ILE A 61 -4.93 -10.82 -5.55
C ILE A 61 -3.61 -10.27 -5.01
N ALA A 62 -2.56 -10.19 -5.83
CA ALA A 62 -1.27 -9.64 -5.41
C ALA A 62 -1.40 -8.18 -4.94
N VAL A 63 -2.04 -7.32 -5.74
CA VAL A 63 -2.28 -5.91 -5.37
C VAL A 63 -3.12 -5.80 -4.10
N TRP A 64 -4.12 -6.65 -3.94
CA TRP A 64 -4.94 -6.68 -2.73
C TRP A 64 -4.14 -7.09 -1.49
N GLN A 65 -3.25 -8.07 -1.62
CA GLN A 65 -2.36 -8.50 -0.54
C GLN A 65 -1.39 -7.39 -0.13
N ASP A 66 -0.79 -6.70 -1.10
CA ASP A 66 0.11 -5.56 -0.83
C ASP A 66 -0.62 -4.45 -0.07
N TYR A 67 -1.84 -4.11 -0.52
CA TYR A 67 -2.68 -3.13 0.17
C TYR A 67 -3.00 -3.55 1.61
N LYS A 68 -3.40 -4.82 1.82
CA LYS A 68 -3.68 -5.36 3.15
C LYS A 68 -2.45 -5.35 4.06
N THR A 69 -1.28 -5.70 3.52
CA THR A 69 -0.02 -5.67 4.26
C THR A 69 0.32 -4.24 4.68
N ALA A 70 0.20 -3.27 3.79
CA ALA A 70 0.43 -1.86 4.10
C ALA A 70 -0.53 -1.37 5.20
N GLN A 71 -1.82 -1.69 5.11
CA GLN A 71 -2.81 -1.35 6.13
C GLN A 71 -2.43 -1.94 7.50
N THR A 72 -2.11 -3.25 7.54
CA THR A 72 -1.73 -3.93 8.79
C THR A 72 -0.47 -3.34 9.40
N ASN A 73 0.52 -2.98 8.59
CA ASN A 73 1.76 -2.35 9.07
C ASN A 73 1.46 -0.99 9.75
N VAL A 74 0.63 -0.15 9.14
CA VAL A 74 0.22 1.14 9.73
C VAL A 74 -0.53 0.95 11.04
N GLU A 75 -1.47 0.00 11.09
CA GLU A 75 -2.22 -0.33 12.31
C GLU A 75 -1.30 -0.85 13.43
N SER A 76 -0.34 -1.72 13.08
CA SER A 76 0.64 -2.27 14.02
C SER A 76 1.53 -1.17 14.58
N GLU A 77 2.09 -0.31 13.72
CA GLU A 77 2.94 0.80 14.12
C GLU A 77 2.20 1.78 15.05
N ALA A 78 0.95 2.10 14.72
CA ALA A 78 0.13 2.97 15.56
C ALA A 78 -0.14 2.35 16.94
N ASN A 79 -0.43 1.04 16.99
CA ASN A 79 -0.65 0.31 18.23
C ASN A 79 0.62 0.20 19.07
N GLU A 80 1.77 -0.08 18.46
CA GLU A 80 3.07 -0.13 19.14
C GLU A 80 3.44 1.23 19.73
N LEU A 81 3.26 2.32 18.95
CA LEU A 81 3.50 3.68 19.41
C LEU A 81 2.57 4.07 20.58
N ALA A 82 1.29 3.71 20.49
CA ALA A 82 0.34 3.88 21.58
C ALA A 82 0.76 3.07 22.82
N GLY A 83 1.23 1.83 22.61
CA GLY A 83 1.81 1.00 23.68
C GLY A 83 2.95 1.70 24.40
N VAL A 84 3.93 2.20 23.66
CA VAL A 84 5.06 2.97 24.21
C VAL A 84 4.56 4.20 24.99
N TYR A 85 3.61 4.93 24.44
CA TYR A 85 3.03 6.12 25.10
C TYR A 85 2.37 5.78 26.44
N PHE A 86 1.58 4.71 26.50
CA PHE A 86 0.91 4.27 27.74
C PHE A 86 1.88 3.66 28.74
N LEU A 87 2.86 2.88 28.28
CA LEU A 87 3.89 2.31 29.14
C LEU A 87 4.75 3.40 29.79
N ALA A 88 5.04 4.47 29.06
CA ALA A 88 5.76 5.62 29.58
C ALA A 88 5.07 6.27 30.79
N SER A 89 3.76 6.08 30.98
CA SER A 89 3.03 6.59 32.17
C SER A 89 3.53 5.99 33.49
N ARG A 90 4.27 4.88 33.44
CA ARG A 90 4.87 4.23 34.61
C ARG A 90 6.29 4.70 34.93
N LEU A 91 6.87 5.53 34.07
CA LEU A 91 8.20 6.11 34.26
C LEU A 91 8.16 7.30 35.24
N PRO A 92 9.31 7.67 35.80
CA PRO A 92 9.46 8.93 36.53
C PRO A 92 9.01 10.13 35.67
N GLU A 93 8.50 11.19 36.30
CA GLU A 93 7.80 12.28 35.60
C GLU A 93 8.61 12.91 34.47
N SER A 94 9.91 13.13 34.67
CA SER A 94 10.81 13.72 33.68
C SER A 94 10.97 12.82 32.45
N GLU A 95 11.14 11.52 32.63
CA GLU A 95 11.29 10.54 31.56
C GLU A 95 9.97 10.28 30.84
N ARG A 96 8.87 10.18 31.61
CA ARG A 96 7.52 10.05 31.07
C ARG A 96 7.20 11.16 30.08
N THR A 97 7.39 12.42 30.50
CA THR A 97 7.08 13.58 29.66
C THR A 97 7.91 13.57 28.37
N ASN A 98 9.20 13.25 28.45
CA ASN A 98 10.10 13.18 27.31
C ASN A 98 9.68 12.09 26.30
N VAL A 99 9.41 10.86 26.77
CA VAL A 99 9.01 9.75 25.91
C VAL A 99 7.64 10.01 25.28
N GLN A 100 6.68 10.49 26.06
CA GLN A 100 5.35 10.82 25.55
C GLN A 100 5.37 11.96 24.53
N ASP A 101 6.22 12.95 24.70
CA ASP A 101 6.38 14.05 23.74
C ASP A 101 7.04 13.57 22.44
N LEU A 102 8.08 12.75 22.54
CA LEU A 102 8.71 12.13 21.37
C LEU A 102 7.71 11.28 20.57
N ALA A 103 6.90 10.45 21.26
CA ALA A 103 5.89 9.62 20.61
C ALA A 103 4.83 10.45 19.89
N ARG A 104 4.34 11.54 20.51
CA ARG A 104 3.39 12.46 19.86
C ARG A 104 3.98 13.17 18.65
N ARG A 105 5.24 13.63 18.75
CA ARG A 105 5.93 14.29 17.64
C ARG A 105 6.16 13.33 16.49
N TYR A 106 6.56 12.10 16.79
CA TYR A 106 6.72 11.07 15.77
C TYR A 106 5.40 10.81 15.03
N ALA A 107 4.29 10.55 15.76
CA ALA A 107 2.98 10.34 15.13
C ALA A 107 2.57 11.50 14.22
N ARG A 108 2.82 12.75 14.65
CA ARG A 108 2.50 13.93 13.84
C ARG A 108 3.35 14.00 12.57
N VAL A 109 4.64 13.75 12.67
CA VAL A 109 5.56 13.78 11.53
C VAL A 109 5.23 12.67 10.53
N MET A 110 4.82 11.49 11.00
CA MET A 110 4.34 10.41 10.13
C MET A 110 3.17 10.87 9.27
N VAL A 111 2.15 11.48 9.87
CA VAL A 111 0.94 11.92 9.13
C VAL A 111 1.22 13.15 8.25
N GLU A 112 1.97 14.13 8.75
CA GLU A 112 2.14 15.43 8.08
C GLU A 112 3.28 15.45 7.05
N GLN A 113 4.29 14.58 7.19
CA GLN A 113 5.50 14.60 6.36
C GLN A 113 5.78 13.26 5.68
N GLU A 114 5.82 12.15 6.44
CA GLU A 114 6.20 10.85 5.91
C GLU A 114 5.20 10.36 4.86
N TRP A 115 3.91 10.31 5.18
CA TRP A 115 2.90 9.83 4.24
C TRP A 115 2.85 10.59 2.91
N PRO A 116 2.90 11.95 2.88
CA PRO A 116 3.00 12.68 1.62
C PRO A 116 4.29 12.41 0.83
N LEU A 117 5.42 12.13 1.51
CA LEU A 117 6.68 11.76 0.85
C LEU A 117 6.62 10.33 0.30
N MET A 118 6.01 9.40 1.04
CA MET A 118 5.82 8.02 0.57
C MET A 118 4.99 7.93 -0.72
N GLU A 119 4.03 8.83 -0.94
CA GLU A 119 3.32 8.93 -2.23
C GLU A 119 4.25 9.25 -3.40
N GLN A 120 5.43 9.84 -3.13
CA GLN A 120 6.44 10.20 -4.11
C GLN A 120 7.60 9.17 -4.17
N GLY A 121 7.53 8.13 -3.32
CA GLY A 121 8.58 7.12 -3.17
C GLY A 121 9.76 7.59 -2.34
N GLU A 122 9.58 8.65 -1.55
CA GLU A 122 10.58 9.24 -0.67
C GLU A 122 10.27 8.96 0.80
N THR A 123 11.27 9.14 1.69
CA THR A 123 11.13 8.98 3.14
C THR A 123 11.54 10.26 3.86
N SER A 124 11.00 10.48 5.06
CA SER A 124 11.34 11.65 5.87
C SER A 124 12.54 11.39 6.80
N PRO A 125 13.69 12.06 6.59
CA PRO A 125 14.81 11.97 7.55
C PRO A 125 14.43 12.44 8.96
N HIS A 126 13.39 13.26 9.06
CA HIS A 126 12.87 13.75 10.34
C HIS A 126 12.13 12.63 11.10
N ALA A 127 11.29 11.86 10.45
CA ALA A 127 10.64 10.69 11.03
C ALA A 127 11.68 9.69 11.57
N ASP A 128 12.66 9.35 10.76
CA ASP A 128 13.77 8.47 11.14
C ASP A 128 14.55 8.99 12.35
N SER A 129 14.80 10.28 12.42
CA SER A 129 15.53 10.88 13.54
C SER A 129 14.75 10.78 14.86
N LEU A 130 13.42 11.01 14.81
CA LEU A 130 12.55 10.91 15.98
C LEU A 130 12.42 9.46 16.47
N LEU A 131 12.30 8.51 15.53
CA LEU A 131 12.26 7.09 15.87
C LEU A 131 13.56 6.63 16.54
N ARG A 132 14.72 7.06 16.03
CA ARG A 132 16.01 6.78 16.66
C ARG A 132 16.12 7.39 18.05
N GLN A 133 15.66 8.63 18.25
CA GLN A 133 15.65 9.27 19.57
C GLN A 133 14.76 8.51 20.54
N LEU A 134 13.57 8.08 20.11
CA LEU A 134 12.65 7.29 20.92
C LEU A 134 13.28 5.97 21.36
N ARG A 135 13.89 5.24 20.41
CA ARG A 135 14.61 3.98 20.69
C ARG A 135 15.77 4.18 21.67
N LEU A 136 16.60 5.20 21.47
CA LEU A 136 17.72 5.48 22.35
C LEU A 136 17.25 5.83 23.77
N LYS A 137 16.14 6.56 23.90
CA LYS A 137 15.56 6.87 25.20
C LYS A 137 15.05 5.61 25.91
N LEU A 138 14.40 4.71 25.20
CA LEU A 138 13.94 3.44 25.76
C LEU A 138 15.10 2.52 26.16
N LEU A 139 16.17 2.47 25.36
CA LEU A 139 17.38 1.67 25.65
C LEU A 139 18.21 2.22 26.82
N GLN A 140 18.18 3.53 27.07
CA GLN A 140 18.88 4.16 28.21
C GLN A 140 18.13 3.97 29.52
N PHE A 141 16.90 3.49 29.46
CA PHE A 141 16.11 3.23 30.66
C PHE A 141 16.63 2.00 31.39
N ASP A 142 17.18 2.19 32.59
CA ASP A 142 17.62 1.11 33.48
C ASP A 142 16.47 0.76 34.44
N PRO A 143 15.82 -0.39 34.30
CA PRO A 143 14.67 -0.75 35.12
C PRO A 143 15.10 -1.00 36.57
N ARG A 144 14.67 -0.10 37.48
CA ARG A 144 14.98 -0.19 38.91
C ARG A 144 13.95 -0.99 39.71
N THR A 145 12.78 -1.24 39.13
CA THR A 145 11.68 -1.97 39.78
C THR A 145 11.27 -3.19 38.93
N ARG A 146 10.66 -4.18 39.59
CA ARG A 146 10.17 -5.40 38.92
C ARG A 146 9.10 -5.11 37.84
N GLY A 147 8.31 -4.03 38.02
CA GLY A 147 7.35 -3.56 37.04
C GLY A 147 8.01 -2.95 35.81
N GLU A 148 9.13 -2.27 35.98
CA GLU A 148 9.95 -1.68 34.92
C GLU A 148 10.69 -2.75 34.12
N GLN A 149 11.14 -3.85 34.76
CA GLN A 149 11.75 -4.98 34.08
C GLN A 149 10.79 -5.68 33.10
N VAL A 150 9.52 -5.86 33.49
CA VAL A 150 8.50 -6.47 32.61
C VAL A 150 8.24 -5.58 31.38
N LEU A 151 8.39 -4.26 31.49
CA LEU A 151 8.27 -3.33 30.38
C LEU A 151 9.43 -3.43 29.41
N TYR A 152 10.64 -3.61 29.94
CA TYR A 152 11.86 -3.74 29.14
C TYR A 152 11.91 -5.06 28.35
N GLU A 153 11.35 -6.15 28.91
CA GLU A 153 11.34 -7.48 28.27
C GLU A 153 10.26 -7.62 27.16
N ARG A 154 9.29 -6.70 27.09
CA ARG A 154 8.18 -6.76 26.13
C ARG A 154 8.24 -5.71 25.01
N GLY A 155 9.20 -4.80 25.01
CA GLY A 155 9.41 -3.80 23.96
C GLY A 155 10.52 -4.21 23.02
#